data_c929ae8acce1de77f74558ff14abdc2e
#
_entry.id   c929ae8acce1de77f74558ff14abdc2e
#
_cell.length_a   1.000
_cell.length_b   1.000
_cell.length_c   1.000
_cell.angle_alpha   90.00
_cell.angle_beta   90.00
_cell.angle_gamma   90.00
#
_symmetry.space_group_name_H-M   'P 1'
#
loop_
_entity.id
_entity.type
_entity.pdbx_description
1 polymer ?
#
loop_
_entity_poly.entity_id
_entity_poly.type
_entity_poly.pdbx_seq_one_letter_code
_entity_poly.pdbx_strand_id
1 'polypeptide(L)'
;MAKASDFEGKKQDELFYFVDYSPEEAERVGYSNYSYWGSVIQNFLKHKAAVVCLFLFLFLVVFSFIALAIGKYDYQTLVTDSSLAFRKPNSEYWFGTDNLGRDYWCQVWYATQVSIRLALIVAVGESILGVIIGLIWGYVRELDRFFTELYNLIDNVPYIIYMTLIALMVGQSFWIMAISMIAINWLSMARRVRNMVFMFRDREYNLASRCLGTPLWRVLTKNILPYLVSVIILRMALSIPATINLESTLSYLGIGLGIETPSLGLILSKVRGFFLDYPYLLVFPASIVSIISISFYICLLYTSP
;
A
#
# COMPACT_ATOMS: atom_id res chain seq x y z
N MET A 1 3.70 -35.85 -6.53
CA MET A 1 5.15 -36.13 -6.60
C MET A 1 5.40 -37.45 -5.86
N ALA A 2 5.72 -38.53 -6.59
CA ALA A 2 6.15 -39.79 -6.00
C ALA A 2 7.50 -39.60 -5.31
N LYS A 3 7.67 -40.20 -4.11
CA LYS A 3 8.93 -40.08 -3.36
C LYS A 3 10.01 -40.93 -4.05
N ALA A 4 11.25 -40.44 -4.06
CA ALA A 4 12.41 -41.16 -4.62
C ALA A 4 12.58 -42.58 -4.08
N SER A 5 12.08 -42.87 -2.88
CA SER A 5 12.05 -44.20 -2.25
C SER A 5 11.18 -45.26 -2.98
N ASP A 6 10.25 -44.83 -3.86
CA ASP A 6 9.34 -45.73 -4.55
C ASP A 6 10.00 -46.42 -5.79
N PHE A 7 11.21 -46.01 -6.14
CA PHE A 7 11.97 -46.46 -7.31
C PHE A 7 13.19 -47.30 -6.97
N GLU A 8 13.57 -47.41 -5.67
CA GLU A 8 14.68 -48.28 -5.26
C GLU A 8 14.26 -49.77 -5.30
N GLY A 9 14.74 -50.47 -6.28
CA GLY A 9 14.60 -51.94 -6.41
C GLY A 9 13.84 -52.44 -7.64
N LYS A 10 13.27 -51.55 -8.49
CA LYS A 10 12.63 -51.96 -9.73
C LYS A 10 13.65 -52.06 -10.87
N LYS A 11 13.59 -53.17 -11.63
CA LYS A 11 14.42 -53.30 -12.85
C LYS A 11 14.04 -52.19 -13.84
N GLN A 12 15.02 -51.71 -14.60
CA GLN A 12 14.87 -50.58 -15.54
C GLN A 12 13.75 -50.79 -16.57
N ASP A 13 13.46 -52.02 -16.92
CA ASP A 13 12.37 -52.40 -17.84
C ASP A 13 10.96 -52.29 -17.22
N GLU A 14 10.84 -52.26 -15.88
CA GLU A 14 9.57 -52.07 -15.16
C GLU A 14 9.22 -50.59 -14.93
N LEU A 15 10.18 -49.70 -15.16
CA LEU A 15 9.99 -48.25 -14.96
C LEU A 15 9.37 -47.57 -16.18
N PHE A 16 9.47 -48.22 -17.34
CA PHE A 16 8.95 -47.71 -18.62
C PHE A 16 8.03 -48.76 -19.26
N TYR A 17 6.75 -48.45 -19.32
CA TYR A 17 5.78 -49.23 -20.08
C TYR A 17 5.07 -48.31 -21.09
N PHE A 18 4.79 -48.85 -22.27
CA PHE A 18 4.02 -48.11 -23.26
C PHE A 18 2.58 -48.05 -22.77
N VAL A 19 2.06 -46.86 -22.56
CA VAL A 19 0.64 -46.63 -22.29
C VAL A 19 -0.09 -46.66 -23.62
N ASP A 20 -1.15 -47.47 -23.73
CA ASP A 20 -1.99 -47.47 -24.89
C ASP A 20 -2.56 -46.09 -25.19
N TYR A 21 -2.38 -45.64 -26.42
CA TYR A 21 -2.86 -44.34 -26.85
C TYR A 21 -4.39 -44.33 -26.86
N SER A 22 -5.01 -43.64 -25.91
CA SER A 22 -6.43 -43.33 -25.91
C SER A 22 -6.64 -41.91 -26.45
N PRO A 23 -7.31 -41.76 -27.62
CA PRO A 23 -7.58 -40.42 -28.18
C PRO A 23 -8.35 -39.52 -27.23
N GLU A 24 -9.26 -40.08 -26.42
CA GLU A 24 -10.06 -39.38 -25.44
C GLU A 24 -9.24 -38.85 -24.25
N GLU A 25 -8.14 -39.51 -23.85
CA GLU A 25 -7.23 -39.01 -22.81
C GLU A 25 -6.21 -38.03 -23.36
N ALA A 26 -5.81 -38.16 -24.62
CA ALA A 26 -4.91 -37.22 -25.29
C ALA A 26 -5.59 -35.88 -25.59
N GLU A 27 -6.91 -35.87 -25.85
CA GLU A 27 -7.72 -34.65 -26.00
C GLU A 27 -8.12 -34.04 -24.67
N ARG A 28 -8.03 -34.77 -23.58
CA ARG A 28 -8.10 -34.16 -22.25
C ARG A 28 -6.81 -33.35 -21.98
N VAL A 29 -6.65 -32.28 -22.73
CA VAL A 29 -5.83 -31.17 -22.28
C VAL A 29 -6.38 -30.82 -20.90
N GLY A 30 -5.68 -31.25 -19.86
CA GLY A 30 -6.07 -30.95 -18.49
C GLY A 30 -6.11 -29.45 -18.37
N TYR A 31 -7.30 -28.87 -18.59
CA TYR A 31 -7.56 -27.54 -18.11
C TYR A 31 -7.28 -27.59 -16.61
N SER A 32 -6.11 -27.15 -16.22
CA SER A 32 -5.83 -27.02 -14.80
C SER A 32 -6.87 -26.02 -14.30
N ASN A 33 -7.83 -26.48 -13.50
CA ASN A 33 -8.74 -25.62 -12.74
C ASN A 33 -7.94 -24.83 -11.69
N TYR A 34 -6.73 -24.39 -12.06
CA TYR A 34 -5.86 -23.63 -11.21
C TYR A 34 -6.35 -22.18 -11.16
N SER A 35 -7.19 -21.91 -10.18
CA SER A 35 -7.55 -20.53 -9.87
C SER A 35 -6.36 -19.86 -9.22
N TYR A 36 -5.70 -18.97 -9.95
CA TYR A 36 -4.60 -18.16 -9.42
C TYR A 36 -4.98 -17.49 -8.09
N TRP A 37 -6.14 -16.83 -8.04
CA TRP A 37 -6.63 -16.17 -6.82
C TRP A 37 -6.92 -17.15 -5.69
N GLY A 38 -7.47 -18.32 -5.99
CA GLY A 38 -7.68 -19.38 -5.01
C GLY A 38 -6.36 -19.84 -4.39
N SER A 39 -5.32 -20.03 -5.20
CA SER A 39 -3.99 -20.42 -4.72
C SER A 39 -3.33 -19.34 -3.87
N VAL A 40 -3.43 -18.05 -4.28
CA VAL A 40 -2.91 -16.92 -3.51
C VAL A 40 -3.58 -16.84 -2.14
N ILE A 41 -4.92 -16.95 -2.08
CA ILE A 41 -5.66 -16.91 -0.83
C ILE A 41 -5.32 -18.12 0.06
N GLN A 42 -5.24 -19.33 -0.51
CA GLN A 42 -4.88 -20.53 0.26
C GLN A 42 -3.46 -20.43 0.82
N ASN A 43 -2.50 -19.95 0.04
CA ASN A 43 -1.14 -19.76 0.52
C ASN A 43 -1.07 -18.68 1.61
N PHE A 44 -1.77 -17.58 1.42
CA PHE A 44 -1.86 -16.52 2.44
C PHE A 44 -2.42 -17.05 3.78
N LEU A 45 -3.53 -17.81 3.72
CA LEU A 45 -4.18 -18.38 4.92
C LEU A 45 -3.31 -19.42 5.64
N LYS A 46 -2.35 -20.06 4.96
CA LYS A 46 -1.37 -20.98 5.61
C LYS A 46 -0.37 -20.22 6.48
N HIS A 47 -0.12 -18.96 6.21
CA HIS A 47 0.83 -18.15 6.98
C HIS A 47 0.13 -17.42 8.13
N LYS A 48 0.11 -18.04 9.31
CA LYS A 48 -0.56 -17.52 10.52
C LYS A 48 -0.17 -16.07 10.84
N ALA A 49 1.11 -15.71 10.68
CA ALA A 49 1.59 -14.35 10.93
C ALA A 49 0.92 -13.33 10.01
N ALA A 50 0.79 -13.63 8.71
CA ALA A 50 0.13 -12.73 7.76
C ALA A 50 -1.37 -12.55 8.06
N VAL A 51 -2.05 -13.64 8.45
CA VAL A 51 -3.47 -13.59 8.83
C VAL A 51 -3.67 -12.74 10.09
N VAL A 52 -2.81 -12.93 11.11
CA VAL A 52 -2.85 -12.12 12.34
C VAL A 52 -2.63 -10.65 12.05
N CYS A 53 -1.63 -10.31 11.20
CA CYS A 53 -1.34 -8.93 10.83
C CYS A 53 -2.46 -8.29 10.03
N LEU A 54 -3.09 -9.02 9.10
CA LEU A 54 -4.26 -8.53 8.37
C LEU A 54 -5.43 -8.27 9.31
N PHE A 55 -5.69 -9.22 10.22
CA PHE A 55 -6.74 -9.05 11.23
C PHE A 55 -6.47 -7.83 12.11
N LEU A 56 -5.22 -7.66 12.56
CA LEU A 56 -4.82 -6.54 13.40
C LEU A 56 -4.98 -5.20 12.68
N PHE A 57 -4.63 -5.12 11.40
CA PHE A 57 -4.88 -3.93 10.59
C PHE A 57 -6.37 -3.62 10.43
N LEU A 58 -7.18 -4.63 10.06
CA LEU A 58 -8.63 -4.47 9.94
C LEU A 58 -9.26 -4.08 11.28
N PHE A 59 -8.78 -4.69 12.36
CA PHE A 59 -9.20 -4.33 13.71
C PHE A 59 -8.90 -2.86 14.00
N LEU A 60 -7.69 -2.37 13.71
CA LEU A 60 -7.34 -0.96 13.92
C LEU A 60 -8.22 -0.02 13.11
N VAL A 61 -8.51 -0.36 11.83
CA VAL A 61 -9.41 0.43 10.98
C VAL A 61 -10.81 0.49 11.59
N VAL A 62 -11.42 -0.66 11.87
CA VAL A 62 -12.78 -0.72 12.46
C VAL A 62 -12.82 -0.07 13.83
N PHE A 63 -11.82 -0.39 14.66
CA PHE A 63 -11.73 0.15 16.02
C PHE A 63 -11.57 1.66 16.03
N SER A 64 -10.91 2.27 15.05
CA SER A 64 -10.79 3.73 14.97
C SER A 64 -12.16 4.43 14.86
N PHE A 65 -13.14 3.80 14.19
CA PHE A 65 -14.52 4.32 14.12
C PHE A 65 -15.28 4.08 15.42
N ILE A 66 -15.15 2.90 16.00
CA ILE A 66 -15.78 2.55 17.27
C ILE A 66 -15.23 3.41 18.41
N ALA A 67 -13.91 3.62 18.43
CA ALA A 67 -13.23 4.39 19.45
C ALA A 67 -13.69 5.85 19.55
N LEU A 68 -14.02 6.46 18.41
CA LEU A 68 -14.62 7.80 18.37
C LEU A 68 -16.07 7.78 18.85
N ALA A 69 -16.85 6.74 18.52
CA ALA A 69 -18.23 6.61 18.96
C ALA A 69 -18.35 6.37 20.48
N ILE A 70 -17.35 5.71 21.09
CA ILE A 70 -17.29 5.48 22.54
C ILE A 70 -16.65 6.67 23.29
N GLY A 71 -15.87 7.47 22.57
CA GLY A 71 -15.18 8.64 23.13
C GLY A 71 -16.16 9.59 23.80
N LYS A 72 -15.81 10.05 25.00
CA LYS A 72 -16.66 10.96 25.81
C LYS A 72 -16.66 12.39 25.29
N TYR A 73 -15.63 12.77 24.54
CA TYR A 73 -15.37 14.14 24.13
C TYR A 73 -15.15 14.21 22.62
N ASP A 74 -15.52 15.34 22.02
CA ASP A 74 -15.17 15.61 20.63
C ASP A 74 -13.69 16.01 20.52
N TYR A 75 -13.00 15.58 19.46
CA TYR A 75 -11.59 15.91 19.22
C TYR A 75 -11.33 17.42 19.02
N GLN A 76 -12.37 18.19 18.70
CA GLN A 76 -12.29 19.65 18.51
C GLN A 76 -12.62 20.43 19.77
N THR A 77 -13.18 19.80 20.80
CA THR A 77 -13.60 20.52 22.00
C THR A 77 -12.38 21.12 22.69
N LEU A 78 -12.27 22.44 22.60
CA LEU A 78 -11.27 23.20 23.35
C LEU A 78 -11.72 23.27 24.82
N VAL A 79 -10.98 22.61 25.68
CA VAL A 79 -11.17 22.77 27.12
C VAL A 79 -10.40 24.00 27.55
N THR A 80 -11.12 25.00 28.01
CA THR A 80 -10.54 26.30 28.44
C THR A 80 -9.85 26.21 29.80
N ASP A 81 -9.95 25.04 30.46
CA ASP A 81 -9.38 24.83 31.78
C ASP A 81 -7.93 24.32 31.69
N SER A 82 -7.00 25.21 31.91
CA SER A 82 -5.56 24.89 31.93
C SER A 82 -5.17 23.84 32.99
N SER A 83 -6.03 23.61 34.01
CA SER A 83 -5.80 22.59 35.04
C SER A 83 -5.92 21.15 34.47
N LEU A 84 -6.52 20.99 33.29
CA LEU A 84 -6.66 19.71 32.58
C LEU A 84 -5.47 19.40 31.66
N ALA A 85 -4.55 20.33 31.45
CA ALA A 85 -3.41 20.12 30.58
C ALA A 85 -2.47 19.01 31.11
N PHE A 86 -1.98 18.18 30.22
CA PHE A 86 -1.02 17.11 30.50
C PHE A 86 -1.44 16.10 31.60
N ARG A 87 -2.73 15.88 31.79
CA ARG A 87 -3.16 14.82 32.72
C ARG A 87 -2.74 13.45 32.18
N LYS A 88 -2.15 12.65 33.06
CA LYS A 88 -1.77 11.27 32.77
C LYS A 88 -3.01 10.42 32.48
N PRO A 89 -2.86 9.30 31.72
CA PRO A 89 -3.93 8.35 31.49
C PRO A 89 -4.64 7.95 32.78
N ASN A 90 -5.97 8.03 32.78
CA ASN A 90 -6.84 7.71 33.92
C ASN A 90 -8.19 7.17 33.43
N SER A 91 -9.11 6.86 34.36
CA SER A 91 -10.45 6.31 34.02
C SER A 91 -11.36 7.27 33.26
N GLU A 92 -11.10 8.57 33.33
CA GLU A 92 -11.85 9.61 32.61
C GLU A 92 -11.22 9.87 31.22
N TYR A 93 -9.89 10.03 31.17
CA TYR A 93 -9.10 10.25 29.95
C TYR A 93 -8.17 9.06 29.72
N TRP A 94 -8.58 8.12 28.88
CA TRP A 94 -7.87 6.84 28.70
C TRP A 94 -6.45 6.99 28.19
N PHE A 95 -6.19 7.93 27.30
CA PHE A 95 -4.83 8.27 26.83
C PHE A 95 -4.28 9.54 27.48
N GLY A 96 -4.99 10.08 28.51
CA GLY A 96 -4.66 11.35 29.11
C GLY A 96 -5.12 12.54 28.27
N THR A 97 -4.55 13.71 28.53
CA THR A 97 -4.86 14.96 27.84
C THR A 97 -3.62 15.57 27.20
N ASP A 98 -3.83 16.38 26.18
CA ASP A 98 -2.76 17.12 25.50
C ASP A 98 -2.40 18.43 26.26
N ASN A 99 -1.53 19.24 25.66
CA ASN A 99 -1.10 20.54 26.21
C ASN A 99 -2.23 21.60 26.31
N LEU A 100 -3.36 21.35 25.66
CA LEU A 100 -4.56 22.21 25.70
C LEU A 100 -5.69 21.58 26.52
N GLY A 101 -5.43 20.51 27.27
CA GLY A 101 -6.43 19.80 28.06
C GLY A 101 -7.44 18.99 27.30
N ARG A 102 -7.25 18.77 25.98
CA ARG A 102 -8.17 18.01 25.14
C ARG A 102 -7.96 16.51 25.33
N ASP A 103 -9.03 15.74 25.18
CA ASP A 103 -8.97 14.28 25.26
C ASP A 103 -8.06 13.69 24.16
N TYR A 104 -6.98 13.06 24.59
CA TYR A 104 -5.97 12.52 23.68
C TYR A 104 -6.42 11.23 22.99
N TRP A 105 -7.34 10.47 23.60
CA TRP A 105 -7.95 9.29 22.98
C TRP A 105 -8.66 9.67 21.68
N CYS A 106 -9.58 10.63 21.73
CA CYS A 106 -10.33 11.07 20.57
C CYS A 106 -9.43 11.65 19.48
N GLN A 107 -8.40 12.42 19.86
CA GLN A 107 -7.45 12.99 18.90
C GLN A 107 -6.66 11.89 18.16
N VAL A 108 -6.12 10.90 18.86
CA VAL A 108 -5.31 9.82 18.26
C VAL A 108 -6.14 8.97 17.31
N TRP A 109 -7.36 8.59 17.69
CA TRP A 109 -8.21 7.77 16.80
C TRP A 109 -8.76 8.54 15.61
N TYR A 110 -9.11 9.82 15.79
CA TYR A 110 -9.46 10.66 14.65
C TYR A 110 -8.27 10.84 13.68
N ALA A 111 -7.11 11.13 14.21
CA ALA A 111 -5.88 11.24 13.41
C ALA A 111 -5.55 9.94 12.67
N THR A 112 -5.81 8.79 13.29
CA THR A 112 -5.67 7.49 12.64
C THR A 112 -6.56 7.35 11.41
N GLN A 113 -7.83 7.77 11.52
CA GLN A 113 -8.75 7.79 10.37
C GLN A 113 -8.28 8.72 9.27
N VAL A 114 -7.81 9.91 9.61
CA VAL A 114 -7.31 10.90 8.64
C VAL A 114 -6.10 10.34 7.88
N SER A 115 -5.12 9.78 8.61
CA SER A 115 -3.92 9.21 7.99
C SER A 115 -4.23 8.00 7.10
N ILE A 116 -5.14 7.10 7.51
CA ILE A 116 -5.57 5.95 6.70
C ILE A 116 -6.32 6.41 5.45
N ARG A 117 -7.26 7.38 5.58
CA ARG A 117 -7.99 7.92 4.42
C ARG A 117 -7.05 8.56 3.41
N LEU A 118 -6.10 9.37 3.88
CA LEU A 118 -5.07 9.98 3.02
C LEU A 118 -4.30 8.90 2.26
N ALA A 119 -3.78 7.90 2.98
CA ALA A 119 -2.98 6.84 2.39
C ALA A 119 -3.76 6.02 1.34
N LEU A 120 -5.03 5.71 1.61
CA LEU A 120 -5.88 5.01 0.65
C LEU A 120 -6.14 5.82 -0.62
N ILE A 121 -6.47 7.11 -0.48
CA ILE A 121 -6.70 8.00 -1.63
C ILE A 121 -5.44 8.13 -2.48
N VAL A 122 -4.29 8.32 -1.84
CA VAL A 122 -3.00 8.44 -2.54
C VAL A 122 -2.65 7.12 -3.23
N ALA A 123 -2.72 5.97 -2.53
CA ALA A 123 -2.40 4.66 -3.09
C ALA A 123 -3.26 4.30 -4.32
N VAL A 124 -4.55 4.58 -4.25
CA VAL A 124 -5.47 4.36 -5.38
C VAL A 124 -5.18 5.33 -6.53
N GLY A 125 -5.04 6.63 -6.22
CA GLY A 125 -4.80 7.66 -7.22
C GLY A 125 -3.50 7.46 -7.99
N GLU A 126 -2.38 7.24 -7.29
CA GLU A 126 -1.07 6.98 -7.92
C GLU A 126 -1.07 5.67 -8.72
N SER A 127 -1.79 4.64 -8.22
CA SER A 127 -1.89 3.36 -8.93
C SER A 127 -2.68 3.48 -10.22
N ILE A 128 -3.82 4.17 -10.22
CA ILE A 128 -4.62 4.38 -11.43
C ILE A 128 -3.81 5.14 -12.48
N LEU A 129 -3.25 6.30 -12.12
CA LEU A 129 -2.45 7.10 -13.04
C LEU A 129 -1.20 6.35 -13.50
N GLY A 130 -0.48 5.74 -12.56
CA GLY A 130 0.75 5.02 -12.83
C GLY A 130 0.56 3.80 -13.72
N VAL A 131 -0.52 3.05 -13.55
CA VAL A 131 -0.84 1.90 -14.40
C VAL A 131 -1.21 2.34 -15.81
N ILE A 132 -2.12 3.30 -15.97
CA ILE A 132 -2.56 3.77 -17.28
C ILE A 132 -1.37 4.31 -18.09
N ILE A 133 -0.61 5.22 -17.47
CA ILE A 133 0.52 5.85 -18.15
C ILE A 133 1.68 4.85 -18.33
N GLY A 134 1.95 4.02 -17.34
CA GLY A 134 3.01 3.00 -17.40
C GLY A 134 2.79 1.93 -18.48
N LEU A 135 1.53 1.52 -18.73
CA LEU A 135 1.18 0.63 -19.83
C LEU A 135 1.49 1.27 -21.18
N ILE A 136 1.10 2.52 -21.38
CA ILE A 136 1.34 3.28 -22.61
C ILE A 136 2.84 3.53 -22.79
N TRP A 137 3.51 4.02 -21.75
CA TRP A 137 4.94 4.27 -21.73
C TRP A 137 5.78 3.02 -22.08
N GLY A 138 5.46 1.86 -21.47
CA GLY A 138 6.20 0.63 -21.72
C GLY A 138 5.95 0.01 -23.09
N TYR A 139 4.81 0.28 -23.70
CA TYR A 139 4.45 -0.33 -24.99
C TYR A 139 4.83 0.53 -26.19
N VAL A 140 4.63 1.85 -26.11
CA VAL A 140 4.89 2.81 -27.21
C VAL A 140 6.34 3.30 -27.12
N ARG A 141 7.17 2.83 -28.06
CA ARG A 141 8.64 3.08 -28.04
C ARG A 141 8.99 4.56 -28.15
N GLU A 142 8.20 5.31 -28.91
CA GLU A 142 8.41 6.74 -29.15
C GLU A 142 8.24 7.56 -27.86
N LEU A 143 7.37 7.13 -26.98
CA LEU A 143 7.12 7.79 -25.69
C LEU A 143 8.13 7.44 -24.61
N ASP A 144 8.87 6.34 -24.79
CA ASP A 144 9.80 5.84 -23.79
C ASP A 144 10.89 6.86 -23.43
N ARG A 145 11.48 7.49 -24.42
CA ARG A 145 12.50 8.52 -24.21
C ARG A 145 11.94 9.71 -23.43
N PHE A 146 10.78 10.23 -23.86
CA PHE A 146 10.16 11.38 -23.19
C PHE A 146 9.85 11.12 -21.71
N PHE A 147 9.17 10.03 -21.42
CA PHE A 147 8.81 9.71 -20.03
C PHE A 147 10.02 9.32 -19.17
N THR A 148 11.06 8.72 -19.78
CA THR A 148 12.30 8.42 -19.06
C THR A 148 13.02 9.71 -18.66
N GLU A 149 13.13 10.69 -19.54
CA GLU A 149 13.72 11.99 -19.23
C GLU A 149 12.89 12.74 -18.18
N LEU A 150 11.57 12.73 -18.31
CA LEU A 150 10.66 13.32 -17.34
C LEU A 150 10.83 12.66 -15.95
N TYR A 151 10.91 11.32 -15.90
CA TYR A 151 11.16 10.60 -14.67
C TYR A 151 12.49 11.05 -14.05
N ASN A 152 13.57 11.06 -14.82
CA ASN A 152 14.90 11.41 -14.33
C ASN A 152 14.92 12.86 -13.80
N LEU A 153 14.23 13.77 -14.46
CA LEU A 153 14.14 15.17 -14.04
C LEU A 153 13.44 15.29 -12.69
N ILE A 154 12.32 14.59 -12.50
CA ILE A 154 11.54 14.65 -11.26
C ILE A 154 12.24 13.87 -10.13
N ASP A 155 12.77 12.68 -10.41
CA ASP A 155 13.38 11.81 -9.41
C ASP A 155 14.70 12.36 -8.83
N ASN A 156 15.39 13.24 -9.57
CA ASN A 156 16.61 13.88 -9.11
C ASN A 156 16.39 14.98 -8.06
N VAL A 157 15.18 15.48 -7.90
CA VAL A 157 14.85 16.47 -6.88
C VAL A 157 14.29 15.78 -5.64
N PRO A 158 14.84 16.01 -4.45
CA PRO A 158 14.31 15.43 -3.22
C PRO A 158 12.82 15.72 -3.04
N TYR A 159 12.04 14.69 -2.77
CA TYR A 159 10.58 14.76 -2.61
C TYR A 159 10.11 15.86 -1.65
N ILE A 160 10.85 16.06 -0.54
CA ILE A 160 10.56 17.07 0.47
C ILE A 160 10.54 18.48 -0.14
N ILE A 161 11.42 18.77 -1.12
CA ILE A 161 11.47 20.09 -1.76
C ILE A 161 10.18 20.38 -2.51
N TYR A 162 9.69 19.41 -3.30
CA TYR A 162 8.40 19.56 -3.99
C TYR A 162 7.26 19.82 -3.01
N MET A 163 7.16 19.03 -1.96
CA MET A 163 6.09 19.14 -0.98
C MET A 163 6.17 20.47 -0.22
N THR A 164 7.38 20.94 0.10
CA THR A 164 7.59 22.25 0.75
C THR A 164 7.12 23.38 -0.15
N LEU A 165 7.51 23.36 -1.43
CA LEU A 165 7.12 24.40 -2.37
C LEU A 165 5.60 24.44 -2.55
N ILE A 166 4.95 23.28 -2.70
CA ILE A 166 3.49 23.21 -2.84
C ILE A 166 2.81 23.72 -1.57
N ALA A 167 3.27 23.29 -0.40
CA ALA A 167 2.72 23.75 0.87
C ALA A 167 2.83 25.25 1.09
N LEU A 168 3.93 25.86 0.63
CA LEU A 168 4.15 27.32 0.70
C LEU A 168 3.32 28.10 -0.31
N MET A 169 3.14 27.55 -1.54
CA MET A 169 2.47 28.28 -2.63
C MET A 169 0.95 28.11 -2.61
N VAL A 170 0.47 26.92 -2.29
CA VAL A 170 -0.95 26.55 -2.37
C VAL A 170 -1.60 26.43 -1.01
N GLY A 171 -0.78 26.14 0.03
CA GLY A 171 -1.24 25.97 1.41
C GLY A 171 -1.24 24.52 1.87
N GLN A 172 -1.74 24.31 3.09
CA GLN A 172 -1.75 23.03 3.79
C GLN A 172 -3.19 22.60 4.05
N SER A 173 -3.68 21.64 3.27
CA SER A 173 -4.98 21.00 3.50
C SER A 173 -4.94 19.54 3.11
N PHE A 174 -5.92 18.77 3.55
CA PHE A 174 -6.03 17.34 3.24
C PHE A 174 -5.99 17.07 1.72
N TRP A 175 -6.77 17.80 0.94
CA TRP A 175 -6.85 17.59 -0.52
C TRP A 175 -5.60 18.08 -1.24
N ILE A 176 -5.02 19.19 -0.82
CA ILE A 176 -3.75 19.68 -1.40
C ILE A 176 -2.66 18.63 -1.20
N MET A 177 -2.54 18.09 0.02
CA MET A 177 -1.58 17.03 0.34
C MET A 177 -1.83 15.77 -0.51
N ALA A 178 -3.08 15.29 -0.56
CA ALA A 178 -3.43 14.08 -1.34
C ALA A 178 -3.10 14.24 -2.83
N ILE A 179 -3.53 15.34 -3.45
CA ILE A 179 -3.30 15.61 -4.87
C ILE A 179 -1.81 15.78 -5.16
N SER A 180 -1.07 16.48 -4.29
CA SER A 180 0.37 16.69 -4.45
C SER A 180 1.15 15.37 -4.38
N MET A 181 0.80 14.51 -3.40
CA MET A 181 1.40 13.18 -3.30
C MET A 181 1.10 12.33 -4.54
N ILE A 182 -0.15 12.31 -5.01
CA ILE A 182 -0.51 11.60 -6.24
C ILE A 182 0.25 12.14 -7.43
N ALA A 183 0.32 13.47 -7.58
CA ALA A 183 0.97 14.15 -8.72
C ALA A 183 2.46 13.86 -8.85
N ILE A 184 3.12 13.45 -7.78
CA ILE A 184 4.54 13.10 -7.80
C ILE A 184 4.73 11.58 -7.85
N ASN A 185 4.01 10.82 -7.02
CA ASN A 185 4.26 9.38 -6.81
C ASN A 185 3.81 8.49 -7.97
N TRP A 186 2.79 8.92 -8.78
CA TRP A 186 2.33 8.13 -9.94
C TRP A 186 3.47 7.77 -10.90
N LEU A 187 4.48 8.62 -11.00
CA LEU A 187 5.59 8.44 -11.92
C LEU A 187 6.46 7.23 -11.55
N SER A 188 6.71 7.02 -10.26
CA SER A 188 7.40 5.84 -9.74
C SER A 188 6.61 4.55 -10.02
N MET A 189 5.28 4.60 -9.88
CA MET A 189 4.40 3.48 -10.21
C MET A 189 4.40 3.21 -11.73
N ALA A 190 4.30 4.25 -12.55
CA ALA A 190 4.35 4.15 -14.01
C ALA A 190 5.66 3.52 -14.50
N ARG A 191 6.80 3.91 -13.95
CA ARG A 191 8.10 3.32 -14.29
C ARG A 191 8.17 1.82 -13.98
N ARG A 192 7.60 1.38 -12.86
CA ARG A 192 7.55 -0.04 -12.52
C ARG A 192 6.67 -0.82 -13.50
N VAL A 193 5.48 -0.32 -13.81
CA VAL A 193 4.59 -0.90 -14.81
C VAL A 193 5.25 -0.94 -16.17
N ARG A 194 5.89 0.15 -16.60
CA ARG A 194 6.68 0.22 -17.84
C ARG A 194 7.72 -0.89 -17.93
N ASN A 195 8.51 -1.10 -16.86
CA ASN A 195 9.56 -2.13 -16.84
C ASN A 195 8.97 -3.53 -17.00
N MET A 196 7.81 -3.78 -16.39
CA MET A 196 7.10 -5.06 -16.56
C MET A 196 6.53 -5.22 -17.96
N VAL A 197 5.96 -4.17 -18.54
CA VAL A 197 5.46 -4.19 -19.93
C VAL A 197 6.57 -4.57 -20.89
N PHE A 198 7.80 -4.10 -20.70
CA PHE A 198 8.94 -4.50 -21.52
C PHE A 198 9.22 -6.00 -21.52
N MET A 199 9.04 -6.68 -20.38
CA MET A 199 9.23 -8.13 -20.28
C MET A 199 8.18 -8.95 -21.04
N PHE A 200 6.96 -8.39 -21.15
CA PHE A 200 5.83 -9.09 -21.78
C PHE A 200 5.55 -8.64 -23.21
N ARG A 201 5.90 -7.41 -23.58
CA ARG A 201 5.59 -6.80 -24.88
C ARG A 201 6.01 -7.62 -26.09
N ASP A 202 7.21 -8.16 -26.05
CA ASP A 202 7.85 -8.84 -27.17
C ASP A 202 7.73 -10.38 -27.06
N ARG A 203 6.85 -10.90 -26.19
CA ARG A 203 6.52 -12.32 -26.12
C ARG A 203 5.78 -12.79 -27.38
N GLU A 204 6.03 -14.03 -27.79
CA GLU A 204 5.54 -14.61 -29.06
C GLU A 204 4.03 -14.46 -29.26
N TYR A 205 3.23 -14.70 -28.22
CA TYR A 205 1.77 -14.55 -28.28
C TYR A 205 1.32 -13.10 -28.51
N ASN A 206 2.08 -12.11 -28.01
CA ASN A 206 1.80 -10.70 -28.26
C ASN A 206 2.23 -10.29 -29.67
N LEU A 207 3.34 -10.82 -30.17
CA LEU A 207 3.77 -10.62 -31.54
C LEU A 207 2.74 -11.22 -32.52
N ALA A 208 2.28 -12.45 -32.27
CA ALA A 208 1.21 -13.08 -33.07
C ALA A 208 -0.08 -12.25 -33.07
N SER A 209 -0.50 -11.75 -31.89
CA SER A 209 -1.68 -10.85 -31.79
C SER A 209 -1.53 -9.58 -32.63
N ARG A 210 -0.33 -9.01 -32.67
CA ARG A 210 -0.02 -7.80 -33.49
C ARG A 210 -0.06 -8.12 -34.99
N CYS A 211 0.49 -9.27 -35.41
CA CYS A 211 0.42 -9.71 -36.79
C CYS A 211 -1.03 -9.90 -37.28
N LEU A 212 -1.92 -10.30 -36.36
CA LEU A 212 -3.37 -10.43 -36.61
C LEU A 212 -4.13 -9.10 -36.56
N GLY A 213 -3.43 -7.96 -36.42
CA GLY A 213 -4.04 -6.63 -36.41
C GLY A 213 -4.79 -6.28 -35.12
N THR A 214 -4.51 -6.95 -33.99
CA THR A 214 -5.17 -6.64 -32.72
C THR A 214 -4.84 -5.19 -32.28
N PRO A 215 -5.85 -4.36 -31.95
CA PRO A 215 -5.62 -2.98 -31.57
C PRO A 215 -4.84 -2.88 -30.25
N LEU A 216 -4.01 -1.85 -30.14
CA LEU A 216 -3.13 -1.56 -29.00
C LEU A 216 -3.82 -1.76 -27.65
N TRP A 217 -4.97 -1.11 -27.45
CA TRP A 217 -5.68 -1.15 -26.18
C TRP A 217 -6.09 -2.56 -25.77
N ARG A 218 -6.47 -3.37 -26.73
CA ARG A 218 -6.83 -4.79 -26.48
C ARG A 218 -5.61 -5.61 -26.06
N VAL A 219 -4.44 -5.38 -26.67
CA VAL A 219 -3.19 -6.05 -26.27
C VAL A 219 -2.81 -5.64 -24.85
N LEU A 220 -2.86 -4.34 -24.54
CA LEU A 220 -2.53 -3.84 -23.20
C LEU A 220 -3.45 -4.41 -22.13
N THR A 221 -4.77 -4.36 -22.34
CA THR A 221 -5.76 -4.72 -21.31
C THR A 221 -6.03 -6.22 -21.19
N LYS A 222 -5.95 -6.97 -22.28
CA LYS A 222 -6.29 -8.41 -22.30
C LYS A 222 -5.06 -9.33 -22.26
N ASN A 223 -3.95 -8.90 -22.85
CA ASN A 223 -2.77 -9.76 -22.95
C ASN A 223 -1.69 -9.39 -21.94
N ILE A 224 -1.53 -8.12 -21.56
CA ILE A 224 -0.43 -7.67 -20.71
C ILE A 224 -0.91 -7.40 -19.28
N LEU A 225 -1.92 -6.54 -19.10
CA LEU A 225 -2.39 -6.12 -17.77
C LEU A 225 -2.72 -7.28 -16.82
N PRO A 226 -3.37 -8.40 -17.25
CA PRO A 226 -3.68 -9.48 -16.33
C PRO A 226 -2.45 -10.10 -15.65
N TYR A 227 -1.30 -10.14 -16.32
CA TYR A 227 -0.04 -10.62 -15.72
C TYR A 227 0.59 -9.62 -14.74
N LEU A 228 0.20 -8.36 -14.82
CA LEU A 228 0.73 -7.29 -13.96
C LEU A 228 -0.11 -7.07 -12.70
N VAL A 229 -1.39 -7.50 -12.69
CA VAL A 229 -2.36 -7.19 -11.63
C VAL A 229 -1.83 -7.56 -10.24
N SER A 230 -1.21 -8.73 -10.08
CA SER A 230 -0.68 -9.15 -8.77
C SER A 230 0.40 -8.21 -8.24
N VAL A 231 1.32 -7.79 -9.11
CA VAL A 231 2.40 -6.86 -8.72
C VAL A 231 1.85 -5.45 -8.50
N ILE A 232 0.86 -5.03 -9.28
CA ILE A 232 0.19 -3.73 -9.08
C ILE A 232 -0.49 -3.69 -7.71
N ILE A 233 -1.27 -4.71 -7.35
CA ILE A 233 -1.93 -4.81 -6.04
C ILE A 233 -0.91 -4.82 -4.90
N LEU A 234 0.17 -5.60 -5.05
CA LEU A 234 1.26 -5.63 -4.08
C LEU A 234 1.86 -4.23 -3.85
N ARG A 235 2.14 -3.51 -4.93
CA ARG A 235 2.71 -2.15 -4.87
C ARG A 235 1.74 -1.14 -4.30
N MET A 236 0.47 -1.19 -4.68
CA MET A 236 -0.58 -0.36 -4.11
C MET A 236 -0.70 -0.57 -2.60
N ALA A 237 -0.64 -1.82 -2.13
CA ALA A 237 -0.67 -2.12 -0.70
C ALA A 237 0.56 -1.59 0.04
N LEU A 238 1.78 -1.68 -0.55
CA LEU A 238 3.01 -1.10 0.01
C LEU A 238 2.99 0.43 0.05
N SER A 239 2.25 1.06 -0.84
CA SER A 239 2.11 2.52 -0.88
C SER A 239 1.38 3.07 0.35
N ILE A 240 0.47 2.30 0.97
CA ILE A 240 -0.29 2.76 2.14
C ILE A 240 0.63 3.10 3.32
N PRO A 241 1.44 2.17 3.86
CA PRO A 241 2.35 2.49 4.96
C PRO A 241 3.43 3.51 4.54
N ALA A 242 3.89 3.47 3.28
CA ALA A 242 4.84 4.45 2.78
C ALA A 242 4.28 5.87 2.81
N THR A 243 3.03 6.05 2.40
CA THR A 243 2.33 7.35 2.44
C THR A 243 2.15 7.86 3.87
N ILE A 244 1.76 6.99 4.82
CA ILE A 244 1.61 7.38 6.23
C ILE A 244 2.96 7.83 6.81
N ASN A 245 4.04 7.09 6.54
CA ASN A 245 5.38 7.45 7.01
C ASN A 245 5.87 8.77 6.38
N LEU A 246 5.58 8.98 5.11
CA LEU A 246 5.96 10.18 4.37
C LEU A 246 5.18 11.40 4.86
N GLU A 247 3.86 11.28 5.05
CA GLU A 247 3.00 12.29 5.65
C GLU A 247 3.49 12.63 7.06
N SER A 248 3.80 11.62 7.87
CA SER A 248 4.31 11.82 9.22
C SER A 248 5.63 12.60 9.22
N THR A 249 6.52 12.31 8.28
CA THR A 249 7.80 13.04 8.12
C THR A 249 7.54 14.49 7.71
N LEU A 250 6.66 14.73 6.75
CA LEU A 250 6.31 16.10 6.31
C LEU A 250 5.64 16.90 7.44
N SER A 251 4.73 16.29 8.16
CA SER A 251 4.07 16.90 9.32
C SER A 251 5.07 17.22 10.44
N TYR A 252 6.02 16.30 10.69
CA TYR A 252 7.10 16.53 11.65
C TYR A 252 7.98 17.73 11.29
N LEU A 253 8.19 17.96 9.99
CA LEU A 253 8.91 19.14 9.47
C LEU A 253 8.05 20.42 9.42
N GLY A 254 6.76 20.34 9.78
CA GLY A 254 5.84 21.49 9.75
C GLY A 254 5.23 21.79 8.39
N ILE A 255 5.41 20.90 7.42
CA ILE A 255 4.89 21.01 6.03
C ILE A 255 3.78 19.98 5.73
N GLY A 256 3.25 19.34 6.76
CA GLY A 256 2.20 18.35 6.66
C GLY A 256 0.80 18.91 6.51
N LEU A 257 -0.17 18.16 7.02
CA LEU A 257 -1.57 18.58 7.08
C LEU A 257 -1.74 19.78 8.02
N GLY A 258 -2.67 20.67 7.69
CA GLY A 258 -3.00 21.82 8.51
C GLY A 258 -3.58 21.43 9.88
N ILE A 259 -3.59 22.37 10.80
CA ILE A 259 -4.01 22.17 12.20
C ILE A 259 -5.47 21.69 12.30
N GLU A 260 -6.29 22.04 11.32
CA GLU A 260 -7.72 21.69 11.27
C GLU A 260 -7.99 20.19 11.00
N THR A 261 -7.02 19.51 10.39
CA THR A 261 -7.14 18.07 10.07
C THR A 261 -5.99 17.29 10.71
N PRO A 262 -6.07 17.00 12.00
CA PRO A 262 -5.00 16.29 12.69
C PRO A 262 -4.79 14.89 12.10
N SER A 263 -3.55 14.62 11.71
CA SER A 263 -3.05 13.30 11.32
C SER A 263 -2.17 12.73 12.43
N LEU A 264 -1.82 11.44 12.33
CA LEU A 264 -0.86 10.81 13.25
C LEU A 264 0.49 11.53 13.21
N GLY A 265 0.95 11.96 12.03
CA GLY A 265 2.18 12.71 11.88
C GLY A 265 2.12 14.10 12.54
N LEU A 266 1.01 14.80 12.37
CA LEU A 266 0.82 16.11 12.99
C LEU A 266 0.79 16.00 14.53
N ILE A 267 0.14 14.98 15.09
CA ILE A 267 0.15 14.73 16.53
C ILE A 267 1.57 14.45 17.01
N LEU A 268 2.32 13.58 16.34
CA LEU A 268 3.71 13.29 16.66
C LEU A 268 4.61 14.56 16.61
N SER A 269 4.37 15.41 15.63
CA SER A 269 5.07 16.70 15.53
C SER A 269 4.81 17.63 16.73
N LYS A 270 3.55 17.73 17.15
CA LYS A 270 3.15 18.57 18.31
C LYS A 270 3.76 18.08 19.61
N VAL A 271 3.84 16.78 19.79
CA VAL A 271 4.34 16.14 21.02
C VAL A 271 5.86 16.21 21.14
N ARG A 272 6.58 16.48 20.06
CA ARG A 272 8.04 16.56 20.02
C ARG A 272 8.68 17.42 21.13
N GLY A 273 8.01 18.49 21.54
CA GLY A 273 8.49 19.37 22.60
C GLY A 273 8.27 18.85 24.03
N PHE A 274 7.46 17.81 24.18
CA PHE A 274 6.96 17.38 25.51
C PHE A 274 7.24 15.90 25.82
N PHE A 275 7.87 15.15 24.89
CA PHE A 275 7.96 13.68 25.03
C PHE A 275 8.84 13.23 26.20
N LEU A 276 9.80 14.06 26.65
CA LEU A 276 10.66 13.74 27.80
C LEU A 276 9.87 13.78 29.13
N ASP A 277 8.95 14.75 29.24
CA ASP A 277 8.15 14.94 30.44
C ASP A 277 6.87 14.08 30.42
N TYR A 278 6.30 13.90 29.22
CA TYR A 278 5.03 13.21 28.99
C TYR A 278 5.14 12.14 27.89
N PRO A 279 5.87 11.04 28.12
CA PRO A 279 6.17 10.03 27.09
C PRO A 279 4.93 9.34 26.54
N TYR A 280 3.83 9.25 27.28
CA TYR A 280 2.58 8.65 26.82
C TYR A 280 2.01 9.33 25.57
N LEU A 281 2.22 10.64 25.41
CA LEU A 281 1.78 11.38 24.23
C LEU A 281 2.48 10.89 22.95
N LEU A 282 3.73 10.44 23.04
CA LEU A 282 4.47 9.88 21.91
C LEU A 282 4.12 8.42 21.66
N VAL A 283 4.02 7.63 22.74
CA VAL A 283 3.90 6.16 22.68
C VAL A 283 2.64 5.73 21.94
N PHE A 284 1.48 6.33 22.22
CA PHE A 284 0.23 5.91 21.59
C PHE A 284 0.21 6.09 20.07
N PRO A 285 0.42 7.30 19.51
CA PRO A 285 0.39 7.47 18.05
C PRO A 285 1.55 6.75 17.34
N ALA A 286 2.74 6.72 17.94
CA ALA A 286 3.88 5.98 17.38
C ALA A 286 3.62 4.47 17.31
N SER A 287 2.99 3.89 18.34
CA SER A 287 2.59 2.48 18.35
C SER A 287 1.61 2.17 17.22
N ILE A 288 0.61 3.03 16.99
CA ILE A 288 -0.38 2.83 15.92
C ILE A 288 0.29 2.87 14.55
N VAL A 289 1.15 3.87 14.28
CA VAL A 289 1.90 3.96 13.01
C VAL A 289 2.78 2.73 12.82
N SER A 290 3.46 2.28 13.88
CA SER A 290 4.32 1.09 13.83
C SER A 290 3.52 -0.18 13.55
N ILE A 291 2.37 -0.36 14.21
CA ILE A 291 1.51 -1.54 14.01
C ILE A 291 0.97 -1.55 12.58
N ILE A 292 0.49 -0.43 12.05
CA ILE A 292 0.03 -0.32 10.66
C ILE A 292 1.16 -0.72 9.71
N SER A 293 2.36 -0.13 9.86
CA SER A 293 3.49 -0.38 8.98
C SER A 293 3.93 -1.86 9.03
N ILE A 294 4.11 -2.42 10.23
CA ILE A 294 4.51 -3.81 10.42
C ILE A 294 3.46 -4.76 9.84
N SER A 295 2.16 -4.49 10.07
CA SER A 295 1.07 -5.32 9.54
C SER A 295 1.11 -5.41 8.02
N PHE A 296 1.30 -4.28 7.31
CA PHE A 296 1.41 -4.28 5.86
C PHE A 296 2.67 -5.01 5.37
N TYR A 297 3.83 -4.74 5.97
CA TYR A 297 5.08 -5.39 5.54
C TYR A 297 5.05 -6.91 5.75
N ILE A 298 4.51 -7.40 6.87
CA ILE A 298 4.38 -8.83 7.11
C ILE A 298 3.34 -9.46 6.17
N CYS A 299 2.16 -8.85 6.00
CA CYS A 299 1.16 -9.35 5.06
C CYS A 299 1.76 -9.53 3.66
N LEU A 300 2.58 -8.57 3.21
CA LEU A 300 3.14 -8.58 1.86
C LEU A 300 4.34 -9.52 1.71
N LEU A 301 5.15 -9.68 2.77
CA LEU A 301 6.26 -10.63 2.76
C LEU A 301 5.77 -12.07 2.52
N TYR A 302 4.62 -12.42 3.08
CA TYR A 302 4.04 -13.78 2.96
C TYR A 302 3.04 -13.93 1.80
N THR A 303 2.71 -12.86 1.08
CA THR A 303 1.87 -12.91 -0.13
C THR A 303 2.68 -12.83 -1.42
N SER A 304 3.95 -12.42 -1.35
CA SER A 304 4.85 -12.45 -2.51
C SER A 304 5.19 -13.90 -2.87
N PRO A 305 4.91 -14.33 -4.13
CA PRO A 305 5.25 -15.68 -4.61
C PRO A 305 6.75 -15.91 -4.65
#